data_a104e94d3f456e461784fd30f60cdf28
#
_entry.id   a104e94d3f456e461784fd30f60cdf28
#
_cell.length_a   1.000
_cell.length_b   1.000
_cell.length_c   1.000
_cell.angle_alpha   90.00
_cell.angle_beta   90.00
_cell.angle_gamma   90.00
#
_symmetry.space_group_name_H-M   'P 1'
#
loop_
_entity.id
_entity.type
_entity.pdbx_description
1 polymer ?
#
loop_
_entity_poly.entity_id
_entity_poly.type
_entity_poly.pdbx_seq_one_letter_code
_entity_poly.pdbx_strand_id
1 'polypeptide(L)'
;MKKILSIVICTIMIVSALIYTTGCQNRERILSKETEYEETHMKKMKMKIVECINNNDRKGLKKLFSKNAIEEVDDLDARIDKLLEVFSGKSIVSTEGEPVDSSRTNDYGQESISIYGEQAFNLKDGKIYAVWIDFCDKDDRNKDNVGLYMIEVCTCSREELPEEFTWEGVNSGKPGIFIHYIN
;
A
#
# COMPACT_ATOMS: atom_id res chain seq x y z
N MET A 1 37.13 23.25 44.32
CA MET A 1 35.75 22.77 44.22
C MET A 1 35.00 23.28 42.95
N LYS A 2 34.96 24.60 42.63
CA LYS A 2 34.24 25.14 41.44
C LYS A 2 34.71 24.52 40.09
N LYS A 3 36.01 24.28 39.87
CA LYS A 3 36.56 23.70 38.65
C LYS A 3 36.13 22.25 38.44
N ILE A 4 36.09 21.44 39.50
CA ILE A 4 35.66 20.04 39.44
C ILE A 4 34.18 19.94 39.12
N LEU A 5 33.33 20.83 39.73
CA LEU A 5 31.91 20.87 39.47
C LEU A 5 31.61 21.25 37.99
N SER A 6 32.36 22.19 37.42
CA SER A 6 32.24 22.58 36.01
C SER A 6 32.58 21.44 35.06
N ILE A 7 33.63 20.65 35.34
CA ILE A 7 34.03 19.49 34.52
C ILE A 7 32.94 18.41 34.55
N VAL A 8 32.36 18.15 35.74
CA VAL A 8 31.29 17.16 35.90
C VAL A 8 30.03 17.56 35.12
N ILE A 9 29.65 18.82 35.16
CA ILE A 9 28.49 19.33 34.40
C ILE A 9 28.73 19.24 32.90
N CYS A 10 29.93 19.61 32.41
CA CYS A 10 30.26 19.47 30.98
C CYS A 10 30.25 18.01 30.52
N THR A 11 30.76 17.06 31.30
CA THR A 11 30.72 15.63 30.94
C THR A 11 29.30 15.08 30.90
N ILE A 12 28.42 15.48 31.83
CA ILE A 12 27.02 15.06 31.81
C ILE A 12 26.30 15.60 30.55
N MET A 13 26.55 16.87 30.18
CA MET A 13 25.96 17.44 28.97
C MET A 13 26.45 16.76 27.69
N ILE A 14 27.71 16.40 27.59
CA ILE A 14 28.26 15.68 26.44
C ILE A 14 27.66 14.27 26.34
N VAL A 15 27.55 13.55 27.44
CA VAL A 15 26.96 12.21 27.46
C VAL A 15 25.47 12.25 27.09
N SER A 16 24.73 13.24 27.61
CA SER A 16 23.32 13.39 27.21
C SER A 16 23.15 13.72 25.72
N ALA A 17 23.99 14.59 25.16
CA ALA A 17 23.96 14.92 23.73
C ALA A 17 24.24 13.68 22.85
N LEU A 18 25.18 12.82 23.24
CA LEU A 18 25.48 11.57 22.52
C LEU A 18 24.33 10.57 22.56
N ILE A 19 23.59 10.47 23.67
CA ILE A 19 22.44 9.59 23.79
C ILE A 19 21.29 10.08 22.87
N TYR A 20 21.06 11.37 22.78
CA TYR A 20 20.03 11.94 21.90
C TYR A 20 20.34 11.69 20.41
N THR A 21 21.59 11.86 19.97
CA THR A 21 21.99 11.66 18.58
C THR A 21 21.89 10.19 18.14
N THR A 22 22.28 9.24 18.99
CA THR A 22 22.17 7.80 18.67
C THR A 22 20.71 7.32 18.62
N GLY A 23 19.83 7.87 19.45
CA GLY A 23 18.39 7.58 19.42
C GLY A 23 17.72 8.03 18.12
N CYS A 24 18.01 9.22 17.64
CA CYS A 24 17.49 9.74 16.38
C CYS A 24 17.95 8.92 15.17
N GLN A 25 19.23 8.61 15.07
CA GLN A 25 19.78 7.81 13.95
C GLN A 25 19.20 6.40 13.89
N ASN A 26 18.95 5.77 15.03
CA ASN A 26 18.33 4.43 15.06
C ASN A 26 16.87 4.49 14.59
N ARG A 27 16.12 5.51 14.97
CA ARG A 27 14.73 5.71 14.53
C ARG A 27 14.63 5.96 13.03
N GLU A 28 15.47 6.84 12.49
CA GLU A 28 15.52 7.11 11.04
C GLU A 28 15.85 5.86 10.24
N ARG A 29 16.79 5.03 10.72
CA ARG A 29 17.16 3.77 10.07
C ARG A 29 16.03 2.73 10.11
N ILE A 30 15.24 2.69 11.18
CA ILE A 30 14.08 1.79 11.27
C ILE A 30 13.01 2.27 10.29
N LEU A 31 12.65 3.54 10.31
CA LEU A 31 11.67 4.12 9.40
C LEU A 31 12.06 3.92 7.93
N SER A 32 13.33 4.14 7.56
CA SER A 32 13.77 3.94 6.18
C SER A 32 13.66 2.49 5.71
N LYS A 33 13.88 1.51 6.61
CA LYS A 33 13.71 0.08 6.28
C LYS A 33 12.24 -0.31 6.16
N GLU A 34 11.38 0.26 6.96
CA GLU A 34 9.94 0.04 6.88
C GLU A 34 9.40 0.59 5.56
N THR A 35 9.76 1.82 5.20
CA THR A 35 9.39 2.42 3.91
C THR A 35 9.92 1.60 2.73
N GLU A 36 11.19 1.17 2.74
CA GLU A 36 11.76 0.32 1.69
C GLU A 36 11.02 -1.02 1.56
N TYR A 37 10.62 -1.61 2.69
CA TYR A 37 9.81 -2.81 2.70
C TYR A 37 8.46 -2.59 2.03
N GLU A 38 7.74 -1.55 2.44
CA GLU A 38 6.41 -1.20 1.95
C GLU A 38 6.40 -0.92 0.45
N GLU A 39 7.32 -0.06 -0.02
CA GLU A 39 7.49 0.25 -1.44
C GLU A 39 7.82 -1.00 -2.27
N THR A 40 8.72 -1.86 -1.76
CA THR A 40 9.10 -3.10 -2.43
C THR A 40 7.91 -4.05 -2.57
N HIS A 41 7.11 -4.21 -1.53
CA HIS A 41 5.97 -5.13 -1.52
C HIS A 41 4.80 -4.57 -2.33
N MET A 42 4.52 -3.25 -2.26
CA MET A 42 3.56 -2.58 -3.14
C MET A 42 3.96 -2.75 -4.61
N LYS A 43 5.21 -2.52 -4.95
CA LYS A 43 5.71 -2.72 -6.32
C LYS A 43 5.48 -4.14 -6.82
N LYS A 44 5.76 -5.15 -5.99
CA LYS A 44 5.54 -6.57 -6.36
C LYS A 44 4.07 -6.87 -6.58
N MET A 45 3.19 -6.40 -5.70
CA MET A 45 1.74 -6.62 -5.83
C MET A 45 1.19 -5.91 -7.06
N LYS A 46 1.55 -4.64 -7.25
CA LYS A 46 1.20 -3.84 -8.43
C LYS A 46 1.61 -4.50 -9.74
N MET A 47 2.84 -5.02 -9.83
CA MET A 47 3.30 -5.74 -11.03
C MET A 47 2.45 -6.97 -11.35
N LYS A 48 2.07 -7.77 -10.35
CA LYS A 48 1.18 -8.93 -10.53
C LYS A 48 -0.21 -8.52 -11.03
N ILE A 49 -0.77 -7.44 -10.47
CA ILE A 49 -2.06 -6.90 -10.90
C ILE A 49 -1.98 -6.46 -12.36
N VAL A 50 -0.96 -5.68 -12.72
CA VAL A 50 -0.73 -5.21 -14.11
C VAL A 50 -0.57 -6.38 -15.07
N GLU A 51 0.21 -7.39 -14.70
CA GLU A 51 0.38 -8.60 -15.51
C GLU A 51 -0.95 -9.31 -15.77
N CYS A 52 -1.75 -9.52 -14.72
CA CYS A 52 -3.08 -10.13 -14.85
C CYS A 52 -4.01 -9.31 -15.76
N ILE A 53 -4.04 -7.98 -15.59
CA ILE A 53 -4.87 -7.09 -16.39
C ILE A 53 -4.42 -7.11 -17.86
N ASN A 54 -3.13 -6.91 -18.14
CA ASN A 54 -2.60 -6.86 -19.49
C ASN A 54 -2.75 -8.19 -20.26
N ASN A 55 -2.74 -9.31 -19.54
CA ASN A 55 -2.95 -10.66 -20.11
C ASN A 55 -4.41 -11.12 -20.09
N ASN A 56 -5.34 -10.29 -19.61
CA ASN A 56 -6.73 -10.65 -19.37
C ASN A 56 -6.87 -11.95 -18.53
N ASP A 57 -5.97 -12.11 -17.53
CA ASP A 57 -5.91 -13.29 -16.67
C ASP A 57 -6.84 -13.16 -15.47
N ARG A 58 -8.11 -13.45 -15.70
CA ARG A 58 -9.17 -13.50 -14.69
C ARG A 58 -8.82 -14.40 -13.49
N LYS A 59 -8.28 -15.60 -13.79
CA LYS A 59 -7.95 -16.58 -12.75
C LYS A 59 -6.73 -16.14 -11.93
N GLY A 60 -5.73 -15.58 -12.59
CA GLY A 60 -4.56 -15.01 -11.93
C GLY A 60 -4.96 -13.87 -11.00
N LEU A 61 -5.78 -12.92 -11.49
CA LEU A 61 -6.25 -11.80 -10.70
C LEU A 61 -7.04 -12.26 -9.46
N LYS A 62 -7.95 -13.23 -9.59
CA LYS A 62 -8.68 -13.80 -8.44
C LYS A 62 -7.76 -14.44 -7.41
N LYS A 63 -6.68 -15.10 -7.83
CA LYS A 63 -5.69 -15.72 -6.94
C LYS A 63 -4.86 -14.73 -6.14
N LEU A 64 -4.81 -13.47 -6.55
CA LEU A 64 -4.13 -12.41 -5.77
C LEU A 64 -4.92 -12.01 -4.54
N PHE A 65 -6.26 -12.16 -4.57
CA PHE A 65 -7.11 -11.85 -3.43
C PHE A 65 -6.87 -12.83 -2.27
N SER A 66 -6.95 -12.32 -1.06
CA SER A 66 -6.94 -13.15 0.14
C SER A 66 -8.15 -14.07 0.15
N LYS A 67 -8.02 -15.22 0.82
CA LYS A 67 -9.12 -16.18 0.91
C LYS A 67 -10.34 -15.56 1.60
N ASN A 68 -10.10 -14.80 2.67
CA ASN A 68 -11.18 -14.12 3.38
C ASN A 68 -11.89 -13.09 2.48
N ALA A 69 -11.16 -12.30 1.68
CA ALA A 69 -11.78 -11.37 0.73
C ALA A 69 -12.60 -12.11 -0.34
N ILE A 70 -12.12 -13.27 -0.84
CA ILE A 70 -12.88 -14.09 -1.79
C ILE A 70 -14.19 -14.63 -1.16
N GLU A 71 -14.16 -15.01 0.11
CA GLU A 71 -15.33 -15.53 0.83
C GLU A 71 -16.32 -14.44 1.21
N GLU A 72 -15.85 -13.20 1.45
CA GLU A 72 -16.69 -12.07 1.88
C GLU A 72 -17.41 -11.38 0.72
N VAL A 73 -16.85 -11.46 -0.51
CA VAL A 73 -17.38 -10.76 -1.68
C VAL A 73 -18.13 -11.73 -2.60
N ASP A 74 -19.44 -11.82 -2.46
CA ASP A 74 -20.30 -12.75 -3.22
C ASP A 74 -20.16 -12.64 -4.75
N ASP A 75 -19.95 -11.42 -5.26
CA ASP A 75 -19.90 -11.10 -6.69
C ASP A 75 -18.47 -10.80 -7.22
N LEU A 76 -17.41 -11.23 -6.50
CA LEU A 76 -16.02 -10.94 -6.87
C LEU A 76 -15.70 -11.31 -8.33
N ASP A 77 -16.20 -12.43 -8.80
CA ASP A 77 -15.99 -12.87 -10.18
C ASP A 77 -16.56 -11.88 -11.21
N ALA A 78 -17.75 -11.34 -10.96
CA ALA A 78 -18.35 -10.32 -11.82
C ALA A 78 -17.60 -8.97 -11.75
N ARG A 79 -17.08 -8.64 -10.58
CA ARG A 79 -16.27 -7.42 -10.40
C ARG A 79 -14.92 -7.53 -11.09
N ILE A 80 -14.30 -8.70 -11.08
CA ILE A 80 -13.08 -8.98 -11.85
C ILE A 80 -13.35 -8.80 -13.35
N ASP A 81 -14.45 -9.34 -13.85
CA ASP A 81 -14.83 -9.21 -15.27
C ASP A 81 -14.99 -7.72 -15.65
N LYS A 82 -15.67 -6.94 -14.82
CA LYS A 82 -15.79 -5.48 -15.01
C LYS A 82 -14.43 -4.75 -14.98
N LEU A 83 -13.55 -5.12 -14.06
CA LEU A 83 -12.21 -4.53 -14.00
C LEU A 83 -11.44 -4.81 -15.31
N LEU A 84 -11.46 -6.04 -15.78
CA LEU A 84 -10.80 -6.42 -17.04
C LEU A 84 -11.44 -5.71 -18.26
N GLU A 85 -12.76 -5.48 -18.25
CA GLU A 85 -13.46 -4.72 -19.27
C GLU A 85 -13.00 -3.24 -19.31
N VAL A 86 -12.79 -2.60 -18.16
CA VAL A 86 -12.27 -1.21 -18.07
C VAL A 86 -10.95 -1.06 -18.79
N PHE A 87 -10.10 -2.09 -18.75
CA PHE A 87 -8.80 -2.12 -19.40
C PHE A 87 -8.82 -2.81 -20.77
N SER A 88 -9.98 -3.27 -21.26
CA SER A 88 -10.07 -3.97 -22.55
C SER A 88 -9.61 -3.08 -23.70
N GLY A 89 -8.68 -3.62 -24.51
CA GLY A 89 -8.05 -2.87 -25.60
C GLY A 89 -7.04 -1.79 -25.16
N LYS A 90 -6.79 -1.67 -23.86
CA LYS A 90 -5.85 -0.72 -23.27
C LYS A 90 -4.73 -1.52 -22.59
N SER A 91 -3.49 -1.15 -22.85
CA SER A 91 -2.34 -1.76 -22.15
C SER A 91 -1.81 -0.78 -21.11
N ILE A 92 -1.57 -1.26 -19.91
CA ILE A 92 -0.83 -0.52 -18.88
C ILE A 92 0.64 -0.61 -19.25
N VAL A 93 1.27 0.53 -19.54
CA VAL A 93 2.68 0.59 -20.03
C VAL A 93 3.66 0.96 -18.94
N SER A 94 3.21 1.70 -17.93
CA SER A 94 3.99 2.01 -16.73
C SER A 94 3.06 2.29 -15.55
N THR A 95 3.65 2.28 -14.36
CA THR A 95 2.94 2.64 -13.13
C THR A 95 3.82 3.56 -12.31
N GLU A 96 3.22 4.60 -11.78
CA GLU A 96 3.81 5.48 -10.80
C GLU A 96 3.04 5.30 -9.48
N GLY A 97 3.62 5.74 -8.38
CA GLY A 97 2.95 5.59 -7.08
C GLY A 97 3.24 6.77 -6.19
N GLU A 98 2.22 7.21 -5.49
CA GLU A 98 2.37 8.01 -4.29
C GLU A 98 3.04 7.18 -3.20
N PRO A 99 3.60 7.82 -2.15
CA PRO A 99 4.06 7.11 -0.97
C PRO A 99 2.99 6.15 -0.46
N VAL A 100 3.39 4.95 -0.11
CA VAL A 100 2.49 3.94 0.45
C VAL A 100 2.48 4.04 1.97
N ASP A 101 1.34 3.69 2.56
CA ASP A 101 1.19 3.55 4.00
C ASP A 101 1.05 2.09 4.39
N SER A 102 1.26 1.79 5.66
CA SER A 102 1.03 0.47 6.21
C SER A 102 0.38 0.51 7.58
N SER A 103 -0.35 -0.53 7.89
CA SER A 103 -0.77 -0.86 9.24
C SER A 103 0.02 -2.08 9.73
N ARG A 104 0.71 -1.93 10.85
CA ARG A 104 1.51 -3.00 11.47
C ARG A 104 1.04 -3.25 12.88
N THR A 105 0.82 -4.51 13.20
CA THR A 105 0.60 -4.95 14.57
C THR A 105 1.60 -6.05 14.91
N ASN A 106 2.12 -6.00 16.13
CA ASN A 106 2.94 -7.08 16.67
C ASN A 106 2.43 -7.38 18.07
N ASP A 107 1.83 -8.55 18.23
CA ASP A 107 1.26 -8.98 19.47
C ASP A 107 1.87 -10.33 19.87
N TYR A 108 2.68 -10.30 20.92
CA TYR A 108 3.46 -11.46 21.41
C TYR A 108 4.31 -12.15 20.33
N GLY A 109 4.90 -11.38 19.42
CA GLY A 109 5.75 -11.89 18.35
C GLY A 109 5.00 -12.39 17.11
N GLN A 110 3.67 -12.28 17.08
CA GLN A 110 2.85 -12.52 15.89
C GLN A 110 2.59 -11.19 15.19
N GLU A 111 3.03 -11.09 13.96
CA GLU A 111 2.99 -9.86 13.18
C GLU A 111 1.87 -9.92 12.13
N SER A 112 1.18 -8.79 11.95
CA SER A 112 0.30 -8.54 10.82
C SER A 112 0.71 -7.23 10.16
N ILE A 113 0.79 -7.23 8.81
CA ILE A 113 1.21 -6.10 8.00
C ILE A 113 0.25 -5.96 6.83
N SER A 114 -0.49 -4.86 6.78
CA SER A 114 -1.26 -4.44 5.61
C SER A 114 -0.59 -3.24 4.97
N ILE A 115 -0.54 -3.21 3.64
CA ILE A 115 0.09 -2.16 2.84
C ILE A 115 -0.97 -1.62 1.87
N TYR A 116 -1.09 -0.29 1.80
CA TYR A 116 -2.10 0.35 0.98
C TYR A 116 -1.60 1.69 0.43
N GLY A 117 -2.21 2.13 -0.65
CA GLY A 117 -1.92 3.44 -1.22
C GLY A 117 -2.43 3.61 -2.64
N GLU A 118 -2.43 4.87 -3.06
CA GLU A 118 -2.82 5.28 -4.41
C GLU A 118 -1.67 5.11 -5.38
N GLN A 119 -1.99 4.62 -6.58
CA GLN A 119 -1.05 4.37 -7.67
C GLN A 119 -1.62 4.94 -8.97
N ALA A 120 -0.76 5.38 -9.87
CA ALA A 120 -1.15 5.78 -11.21
C ALA A 120 -0.82 4.67 -12.22
N PHE A 121 -1.80 4.28 -13.03
CA PHE A 121 -1.62 3.34 -14.14
C PHE A 121 -1.64 4.11 -15.46
N ASN A 122 -0.45 4.22 -16.08
CA ASN A 122 -0.29 4.90 -17.36
C ASN A 122 -0.65 3.94 -18.50
N LEU A 123 -1.61 4.32 -19.33
CA LEU A 123 -2.11 3.51 -20.42
C LEU A 123 -1.42 3.88 -21.74
N LYS A 124 -1.38 2.94 -22.66
CA LYS A 124 -0.76 3.12 -23.98
C LYS A 124 -1.40 4.24 -24.82
N ASP A 125 -2.66 4.54 -24.58
CA ASP A 125 -3.40 5.63 -25.25
C ASP A 125 -3.14 7.02 -24.62
N GLY A 126 -2.25 7.10 -23.63
CA GLY A 126 -1.87 8.33 -22.91
C GLY A 126 -2.77 8.69 -21.74
N LYS A 127 -3.80 7.91 -21.46
CA LYS A 127 -4.63 8.11 -20.27
C LYS A 127 -3.92 7.62 -19.02
N ILE A 128 -4.27 8.22 -17.89
CA ILE A 128 -3.81 7.82 -16.57
C ILE A 128 -5.03 7.46 -15.73
N TYR A 129 -4.99 6.30 -15.09
CA TYR A 129 -6.01 5.88 -14.16
C TYR A 129 -5.46 5.91 -12.73
N ALA A 130 -6.18 6.56 -11.83
CA ALA A 130 -5.87 6.51 -10.41
C ALA A 130 -6.41 5.18 -9.84
N VAL A 131 -5.55 4.47 -9.09
CA VAL A 131 -5.86 3.13 -8.57
C VAL A 131 -5.45 3.04 -7.12
N TRP A 132 -6.39 2.75 -6.23
CA TRP A 132 -6.09 2.39 -4.86
C TRP A 132 -5.88 0.88 -4.74
N ILE A 133 -4.82 0.50 -4.05
CA ILE A 133 -4.49 -0.91 -3.78
C ILE A 133 -4.36 -1.08 -2.28
N ASP A 134 -5.00 -2.11 -1.74
CA ASP A 134 -4.89 -2.52 -0.35
C ASP A 134 -4.71 -4.04 -0.27
N PHE A 135 -3.71 -4.50 0.46
CA PHE A 135 -3.43 -5.91 0.64
C PHE A 135 -2.75 -6.20 1.97
N CYS A 136 -3.04 -7.37 2.53
CA CYS A 136 -2.30 -7.94 3.64
C CYS A 136 -1.07 -8.68 3.10
N ASP A 137 0.12 -8.21 3.44
CA ASP A 137 1.37 -8.85 3.04
C ASP A 137 1.78 -10.00 3.97
N LYS A 138 1.45 -9.84 5.25
CA LYS A 138 1.76 -10.81 6.29
C LYS A 138 0.68 -10.84 7.35
N ASP A 139 0.28 -12.02 7.76
CA ASP A 139 -0.53 -12.25 8.97
C ASP A 139 -0.13 -13.59 9.58
N ASP A 140 0.55 -13.54 10.74
CA ASP A 140 1.02 -14.75 11.42
C ASP A 140 -0.09 -15.52 12.13
N ARG A 141 -1.21 -14.85 12.45
CA ARG A 141 -2.36 -15.46 13.12
C ARG A 141 -3.36 -16.07 12.16
N ASN A 142 -3.59 -15.41 11.03
CA ASN A 142 -4.57 -15.86 10.05
C ASN A 142 -4.02 -15.71 8.62
N LYS A 143 -3.48 -16.79 8.08
CA LYS A 143 -2.94 -16.83 6.72
C LYS A 143 -3.99 -16.60 5.63
N ASP A 144 -5.27 -16.79 5.94
CA ASP A 144 -6.39 -16.55 5.01
C ASP A 144 -6.62 -15.06 4.75
N ASN A 145 -6.00 -14.16 5.56
CA ASN A 145 -5.97 -12.72 5.31
C ASN A 145 -4.91 -12.29 4.29
N VAL A 146 -3.88 -13.12 4.04
CA VAL A 146 -2.76 -12.72 3.18
C VAL A 146 -3.18 -12.67 1.72
N GLY A 147 -2.98 -11.53 1.06
CA GLY A 147 -3.34 -11.26 -0.33
C GLY A 147 -4.08 -9.92 -0.47
N LEU A 148 -4.57 -9.66 -1.67
CA LEU A 148 -5.36 -8.47 -1.94
C LEU A 148 -6.63 -8.45 -1.09
N TYR A 149 -6.88 -7.29 -0.51
CA TYR A 149 -8.13 -6.96 0.15
C TYR A 149 -9.03 -6.16 -0.79
N MET A 150 -8.44 -5.17 -1.47
CA MET A 150 -9.20 -4.25 -2.30
C MET A 150 -8.37 -3.71 -3.48
N ILE A 151 -9.07 -3.50 -4.61
CA ILE A 151 -8.63 -2.66 -5.73
C ILE A 151 -9.75 -1.69 -6.04
N GLU A 152 -9.45 -0.39 -6.10
CA GLU A 152 -10.41 0.64 -6.48
C GLU A 152 -9.84 1.49 -7.60
N VAL A 153 -10.59 1.67 -8.69
CA VAL A 153 -10.11 2.30 -9.93
C VAL A 153 -10.98 3.49 -10.29
N CYS A 154 -10.34 4.63 -10.56
CA CYS A 154 -10.95 5.77 -11.24
C CYS A 154 -10.44 5.84 -12.68
N THR A 155 -11.35 6.05 -13.64
CA THR A 155 -10.99 6.10 -15.07
C THR A 155 -10.44 7.46 -15.52
N CYS A 156 -9.82 8.18 -14.60
CA CYS A 156 -9.12 9.45 -14.79
C CYS A 156 -7.87 9.51 -13.89
N SER A 157 -7.03 10.52 -14.09
CA SER A 157 -5.88 10.79 -13.24
C SER A 157 -6.31 11.37 -11.87
N ARG A 158 -5.38 11.37 -10.91
CA ARG A 158 -5.62 11.97 -9.58
C ARG A 158 -6.01 13.44 -9.66
N GLU A 159 -5.39 14.18 -10.57
CA GLU A 159 -5.60 15.62 -10.74
C GLU A 159 -6.96 15.94 -11.34
N GLU A 160 -7.59 14.97 -12.00
CA GLU A 160 -8.92 15.11 -12.63
C GLU A 160 -10.05 14.68 -11.70
N LEU A 161 -9.74 14.11 -10.51
CA LEU A 161 -10.76 13.73 -9.55
C LEU A 161 -11.47 14.97 -9.00
N PRO A 162 -12.82 14.93 -8.83
CA PRO A 162 -13.55 15.99 -8.13
C PRO A 162 -12.99 16.24 -6.72
N GLU A 163 -13.04 17.48 -6.26
CA GLU A 163 -12.53 17.87 -4.93
C GLU A 163 -13.23 17.09 -3.80
N GLU A 164 -14.52 16.78 -3.97
CA GLU A 164 -15.31 15.99 -3.03
C GLU A 164 -15.16 14.48 -3.20
N PHE A 165 -14.35 14.01 -4.16
CA PHE A 165 -14.17 12.58 -4.41
C PHE A 165 -13.60 11.85 -3.17
N THR A 166 -14.19 10.71 -2.89
CA THR A 166 -13.71 9.81 -1.83
C THR A 166 -13.68 8.38 -2.33
N TRP A 167 -12.65 7.65 -1.94
CA TRP A 167 -12.51 6.24 -2.24
C TRP A 167 -13.58 5.43 -1.48
N GLU A 168 -14.51 4.80 -2.20
CA GLU A 168 -15.66 4.07 -1.62
C GLU A 168 -15.21 2.88 -0.78
N GLY A 169 -14.30 2.07 -1.32
CA GLY A 169 -13.78 0.89 -0.63
C GLY A 169 -13.02 1.26 0.62
N VAL A 170 -12.18 2.30 0.56
CA VAL A 170 -11.44 2.82 1.72
C VAL A 170 -12.40 3.27 2.81
N ASN A 171 -13.42 4.07 2.47
CA ASN A 171 -14.37 4.60 3.44
C ASN A 171 -15.29 3.53 4.04
N SER A 172 -15.65 2.53 3.24
CA SER A 172 -16.51 1.43 3.70
C SER A 172 -15.76 0.37 4.48
N GLY A 173 -14.43 0.29 4.30
CA GLY A 173 -13.59 -0.78 4.86
C GLY A 173 -13.97 -2.16 4.34
N LYS A 174 -14.51 -2.26 3.11
CA LYS A 174 -14.97 -3.52 2.52
C LYS A 174 -13.97 -4.05 1.50
N PRO A 175 -13.80 -5.39 1.44
CA PRO A 175 -12.98 -5.99 0.40
C PRO A 175 -13.65 -5.94 -0.97
N GLY A 176 -12.84 -6.09 -2.02
CA GLY A 176 -13.34 -6.29 -3.37
C GLY A 176 -12.77 -5.34 -4.41
N ILE A 177 -13.56 -5.12 -5.47
CA ILE A 177 -13.20 -4.25 -6.58
C ILE A 177 -14.27 -3.18 -6.73
N PHE A 178 -13.84 -1.91 -6.79
CA PHE A 178 -14.69 -0.74 -6.98
C PHE A 178 -14.23 0.01 -8.22
N ILE A 179 -15.15 0.51 -9.03
CA ILE A 179 -14.84 1.18 -10.30
C ILE A 179 -15.67 2.45 -10.41
N HIS A 180 -14.97 3.58 -10.58
CA HIS A 180 -15.55 4.90 -10.76
C HIS A 180 -15.28 5.39 -12.19
N TYR A 181 -16.35 5.59 -12.93
CA TYR A 181 -16.28 6.20 -14.26
C TYR A 181 -16.41 7.71 -14.12
N ILE A 182 -15.28 8.41 -14.25
CA ILE A 182 -15.22 9.86 -14.23
C ILE A 182 -15.18 10.35 -15.68
N ASN A 183 -16.14 11.19 -16.06
CA ASN A 183 -16.29 11.75 -17.42
C ASN A 183 -15.80 13.20 -17.46
#